data_0f31f9e626c85ddc8ff67da54ed2af2b
#
_entry.id   0f31f9e626c85ddc8ff67da54ed2af2b
#
_cell.length_a   1.000
_cell.length_b   1.000
_cell.length_c   1.000
_cell.angle_alpha   90.00
_cell.angle_beta   90.00
_cell.angle_gamma   90.00
#
_symmetry.space_group_name_H-M   'P 1'
#
loop_
_entity.id
_entity.type
_entity.pdbx_description
1 polymer ?
#
loop_
_entity_poly.entity_id
_entity_poly.type
_entity_poly.pdbx_seq_one_letter_code
_entity_poly.pdbx_strand_id
1 'polypeptide(L)'
;MHVDRRTPAVLLGVLYAVSGVLAGTSGVWPMNPRTPVELLLAVGGVGVLGGLALWVLAARVRWWALHAGVALAGVLLALIAAASATAVGIVGLGPALIALALYAAHFFSLPAARVHLGVLVVLASAGALAAEPSGFLVPWVALIASAVALTEVQGRLARSLRTAATTDPLTGVANRRAWETEAGRHLARAARTGEALSFAIIDLDDFKEVNDREGHGAGDALLRDLAASWSARLRQADLLGRYGGDEFVLCLPTTDEDGAWEVLGQLAATHSFAWTVGVARAHPGDTLSAVLGRADSHLYRRKRRGHPTS
;
A
#
# COMPACT_ATOMS: atom_id res chain seq x y z
N MET A 1 -2.40 4.59 7.95
CA MET A 1 -2.32 5.21 6.60
C MET A 1 -3.71 5.69 6.23
N HIS A 2 -3.97 7.01 6.29
CA HIS A 2 -5.06 7.56 5.50
C HIS A 2 -4.65 7.31 4.04
N VAL A 3 -5.00 6.14 3.53
CA VAL A 3 -4.85 5.88 2.11
C VAL A 3 -5.70 6.96 1.45
N ASP A 4 -5.06 7.84 0.72
CA ASP A 4 -5.77 8.85 -0.07
C ASP A 4 -6.74 8.11 -1.00
N ARG A 5 -8.02 8.12 -0.63
CA ARG A 5 -9.10 7.45 -1.39
C ARG A 5 -9.50 8.27 -2.61
N ARG A 6 -9.08 9.53 -2.64
CA ARG A 6 -9.43 10.46 -3.70
C ARG A 6 -8.77 10.06 -5.02
N THR A 7 -7.48 9.76 -4.99
CA THR A 7 -6.72 9.36 -6.19
C THR A 7 -7.27 8.09 -6.85
N PRO A 8 -7.51 6.95 -6.13
CA PRO A 8 -8.11 5.76 -6.73
C PRO A 8 -9.49 6.02 -7.35
N ALA A 9 -10.36 6.78 -6.65
CA ALA A 9 -11.70 7.09 -7.13
C ALA A 9 -11.67 7.95 -8.41
N VAL A 10 -10.80 8.97 -8.45
CA VAL A 10 -10.61 9.83 -9.63
C VAL A 10 -10.12 9.01 -10.81
N LEU A 11 -9.10 8.16 -10.63
CA LEU A 11 -8.55 7.37 -11.73
C LEU A 11 -9.53 6.31 -12.25
N LEU A 12 -10.31 5.68 -11.37
CA LEU A 12 -11.40 4.80 -11.82
C LEU A 12 -12.46 5.60 -12.58
N GLY A 13 -12.79 6.81 -12.12
CA GLY A 13 -13.69 7.72 -12.80
C GLY A 13 -13.21 8.10 -14.20
N VAL A 14 -11.93 8.37 -14.37
CA VAL A 14 -11.30 8.63 -15.69
C VAL A 14 -11.43 7.41 -16.61
N LEU A 15 -11.14 6.20 -16.10
CA LEU A 15 -11.29 4.97 -16.88
C LEU A 15 -12.75 4.76 -17.34
N TYR A 16 -13.69 4.99 -16.47
CA TYR A 16 -15.13 4.93 -16.80
C TYR A 16 -15.52 5.97 -17.86
N ALA A 17 -15.11 7.22 -17.69
CA ALA A 17 -15.45 8.29 -18.61
C ALA A 17 -14.83 8.07 -20.00
N VAL A 18 -13.54 7.70 -20.07
CA VAL A 18 -12.86 7.42 -21.35
C VAL A 18 -13.50 6.21 -22.05
N SER A 19 -13.71 5.11 -21.33
CA SER A 19 -14.38 3.93 -21.89
C SER A 19 -15.80 4.23 -22.34
N GLY A 20 -16.52 5.07 -21.56
CA GLY A 20 -17.88 5.51 -21.90
C GLY A 20 -17.93 6.36 -23.15
N VAL A 21 -16.99 7.31 -23.31
CA VAL A 21 -16.88 8.13 -24.53
C VAL A 21 -16.55 7.23 -25.73
N LEU A 22 -15.62 6.29 -25.61
CA LEU A 22 -15.27 5.35 -26.68
C LEU A 22 -16.44 4.46 -27.08
N ALA A 23 -17.21 3.94 -26.12
CA ALA A 23 -18.43 3.18 -26.39
C ALA A 23 -19.48 4.04 -27.09
N GLY A 24 -19.73 5.26 -26.58
CA GLY A 24 -20.68 6.20 -27.18
C GLY A 24 -20.32 6.60 -28.60
N THR A 25 -19.03 6.90 -28.87
CA THR A 25 -18.57 7.22 -30.23
C THR A 25 -18.74 6.03 -31.18
N SER A 26 -18.48 4.80 -30.71
CA SER A 26 -18.71 3.58 -31.51
C SER A 26 -20.21 3.34 -31.79
N GLY A 27 -21.11 3.83 -30.93
CA GLY A 27 -22.56 3.81 -31.16
C GLY A 27 -23.00 4.87 -32.17
N VAL A 28 -22.39 6.08 -32.15
CA VAL A 28 -22.74 7.17 -33.08
C VAL A 28 -22.17 6.91 -34.49
N TRP A 29 -20.97 6.32 -34.61
CA TRP A 29 -20.32 5.97 -35.88
C TRP A 29 -20.09 4.46 -35.95
N PRO A 30 -21.12 3.65 -36.20
CA PRO A 30 -20.99 2.20 -36.23
C PRO A 30 -20.20 1.75 -37.43
N MET A 31 -19.14 0.98 -37.19
CA MET A 31 -18.30 0.40 -38.25
C MET A 31 -18.97 -0.78 -39.00
N ASN A 32 -20.04 -1.33 -38.43
CA ASN A 32 -20.76 -2.49 -38.96
C ASN A 32 -22.28 -2.28 -38.79
N PRO A 33 -23.11 -2.62 -39.76
CA PRO A 33 -24.58 -2.54 -39.66
C PRO A 33 -25.19 -3.37 -38.49
N ARG A 34 -24.44 -4.39 -38.02
CA ARG A 34 -24.85 -5.22 -36.87
C ARG A 34 -24.35 -4.69 -35.52
N THR A 35 -23.75 -3.51 -35.47
CA THR A 35 -23.28 -2.91 -34.23
C THR A 35 -24.45 -2.65 -33.30
N PRO A 36 -24.38 -3.06 -32.02
CA PRO A 36 -25.48 -2.87 -31.04
C PRO A 36 -25.51 -1.40 -30.55
N VAL A 37 -25.98 -0.50 -31.38
CA VAL A 37 -25.94 0.97 -31.17
C VAL A 37 -26.53 1.38 -29.85
N GLU A 38 -27.77 0.90 -29.56
CA GLU A 38 -28.51 1.25 -28.33
C GLU A 38 -27.74 0.83 -27.06
N LEU A 39 -27.17 -0.39 -27.07
CA LEU A 39 -26.34 -0.88 -25.96
C LEU A 39 -25.10 -0.02 -25.79
N LEU A 40 -24.39 0.31 -26.86
CA LEU A 40 -23.17 1.11 -26.80
C LEU A 40 -23.44 2.53 -26.30
N LEU A 41 -24.54 3.14 -26.71
CA LEU A 41 -24.97 4.46 -26.20
C LEU A 41 -25.37 4.38 -24.72
N ALA A 42 -26.10 3.35 -24.31
CA ALA A 42 -26.48 3.14 -22.92
C ALA A 42 -25.25 2.92 -22.01
N VAL A 43 -24.34 2.01 -22.41
CA VAL A 43 -23.10 1.74 -21.66
C VAL A 43 -22.18 2.97 -21.69
N GLY A 44 -22.14 3.69 -22.81
CA GLY A 44 -21.43 4.96 -22.93
C GLY A 44 -21.94 6.00 -21.91
N GLY A 45 -23.26 6.16 -21.82
CA GLY A 45 -23.89 7.04 -20.82
C GLY A 45 -23.57 6.64 -19.38
N VAL A 46 -23.70 5.35 -19.06
CA VAL A 46 -23.33 4.81 -17.72
C VAL A 46 -21.86 5.06 -17.42
N GLY A 47 -20.97 4.88 -18.41
CA GLY A 47 -19.54 5.13 -18.26
C GLY A 47 -19.24 6.60 -17.94
N VAL A 48 -19.78 7.53 -18.72
CA VAL A 48 -19.54 8.98 -18.52
C VAL A 48 -20.15 9.45 -17.20
N LEU A 49 -21.41 9.11 -16.92
CA LEU A 49 -22.08 9.55 -15.69
C LEU A 49 -21.46 8.90 -14.43
N GLY A 50 -21.13 7.61 -14.50
CA GLY A 50 -20.44 6.90 -13.43
C GLY A 50 -19.03 7.48 -13.18
N GLY A 51 -18.31 7.80 -14.24
CA GLY A 51 -17.01 8.46 -14.17
C GLY A 51 -17.08 9.82 -13.50
N LEU A 52 -18.05 10.65 -13.90
CA LEU A 52 -18.28 11.96 -13.30
C LEU A 52 -18.68 11.84 -11.82
N ALA A 53 -19.58 10.90 -11.48
CA ALA A 53 -19.98 10.65 -10.11
C ALA A 53 -18.79 10.22 -9.21
N LEU A 54 -17.92 9.33 -9.70
CA LEU A 54 -16.72 8.93 -9.01
C LEU A 54 -15.75 10.11 -8.80
N TRP A 55 -15.65 10.99 -9.77
CA TRP A 55 -14.81 12.19 -9.68
C TRP A 55 -15.33 13.20 -8.66
N VAL A 56 -16.61 13.53 -8.71
CA VAL A 56 -17.26 14.50 -7.81
C VAL A 56 -17.29 13.98 -6.37
N LEU A 57 -17.60 12.68 -6.20
CA LEU A 57 -17.74 12.05 -4.89
C LEU A 57 -16.43 11.44 -4.38
N ALA A 58 -15.28 11.65 -5.04
CA ALA A 58 -14.02 10.98 -4.79
C ALA A 58 -13.59 10.96 -3.30
N ALA A 59 -13.80 12.07 -2.58
CA ALA A 59 -13.47 12.17 -1.16
C ALA A 59 -14.37 11.32 -0.23
N ARG A 60 -15.56 10.90 -0.70
CA ARG A 60 -16.58 10.15 0.06
C ARG A 60 -16.62 8.67 -0.33
N VAL A 61 -15.97 8.27 -1.43
CA VAL A 61 -15.99 6.90 -1.94
C VAL A 61 -15.36 5.94 -0.93
N ARG A 62 -16.06 4.85 -0.61
CA ARG A 62 -15.55 3.79 0.27
C ARG A 62 -14.83 2.72 -0.53
N TRP A 63 -13.88 1.99 0.10
CA TRP A 63 -13.10 0.96 -0.59
C TRP A 63 -13.98 -0.10 -1.28
N TRP A 64 -15.05 -0.55 -0.63
CA TRP A 64 -15.95 -1.52 -1.25
C TRP A 64 -16.58 -1.01 -2.56
N ALA A 65 -16.84 0.31 -2.66
CA ALA A 65 -17.40 0.89 -3.87
C ALA A 65 -16.40 0.90 -5.04
N LEU A 66 -15.09 0.99 -4.76
CA LEU A 66 -14.06 0.83 -5.79
C LEU A 66 -14.01 -0.60 -6.31
N HIS A 67 -14.09 -1.60 -5.41
CA HIS A 67 -14.21 -3.01 -5.80
C HIS A 67 -15.46 -3.27 -6.63
N ALA A 68 -16.61 -2.75 -6.19
CA ALA A 68 -17.88 -2.85 -6.91
C ALA A 68 -17.82 -2.15 -8.28
N GLY A 69 -17.13 -1.01 -8.38
CA GLY A 69 -16.90 -0.31 -9.64
C GLY A 69 -16.10 -1.16 -10.63
N VAL A 70 -15.00 -1.78 -10.22
CA VAL A 70 -14.24 -2.68 -11.11
C VAL A 70 -15.08 -3.88 -11.56
N ALA A 71 -15.87 -4.47 -10.64
CA ALA A 71 -16.76 -5.58 -10.99
C ALA A 71 -17.88 -5.16 -11.97
N LEU A 72 -18.49 -3.99 -11.75
CA LEU A 72 -19.51 -3.44 -12.66
C LEU A 72 -18.93 -3.19 -14.06
N ALA A 73 -17.73 -2.64 -14.15
CA ALA A 73 -17.06 -2.46 -15.44
C ALA A 73 -16.86 -3.81 -16.16
N GLY A 74 -16.53 -4.87 -15.43
CA GLY A 74 -16.45 -6.23 -15.97
C GLY A 74 -17.77 -6.73 -16.54
N VAL A 75 -18.88 -6.46 -15.87
CA VAL A 75 -20.23 -6.80 -16.37
C VAL A 75 -20.55 -6.00 -17.63
N LEU A 76 -20.25 -4.71 -17.68
CA LEU A 76 -20.47 -3.88 -18.87
C LEU A 76 -19.64 -4.36 -20.07
N LEU A 77 -18.38 -4.74 -19.83
CA LEU A 77 -17.53 -5.35 -20.87
C LEU A 77 -18.10 -6.68 -21.38
N ALA A 78 -18.62 -7.53 -20.47
CA ALA A 78 -19.25 -8.80 -20.86
C ALA A 78 -20.49 -8.58 -21.73
N LEU A 79 -21.33 -7.59 -21.39
CA LEU A 79 -22.52 -7.25 -22.17
C LEU A 79 -22.14 -6.77 -23.59
N ILE A 80 -21.13 -5.90 -23.70
CA ILE A 80 -20.64 -5.45 -25.01
C ILE A 80 -20.04 -6.64 -25.80
N ALA A 81 -19.26 -7.50 -25.13
CA ALA A 81 -18.70 -8.69 -25.76
C ALA A 81 -19.77 -9.62 -26.31
N ALA A 82 -20.82 -9.90 -25.53
CA ALA A 82 -21.94 -10.77 -25.91
C ALA A 82 -22.77 -10.22 -27.10
N ALA A 83 -22.83 -8.90 -27.23
CA ALA A 83 -23.52 -8.23 -28.33
C ALA A 83 -22.63 -7.93 -29.53
N SER A 84 -21.33 -8.29 -29.47
CA SER A 84 -20.36 -8.00 -30.54
C SER A 84 -20.49 -8.96 -31.72
N ALA A 85 -20.79 -8.44 -32.90
CA ALA A 85 -20.97 -9.24 -34.10
C ALA A 85 -19.64 -9.72 -34.78
N THR A 86 -18.48 -9.25 -34.31
CA THR A 86 -17.18 -9.49 -34.95
C THR A 86 -16.07 -9.75 -33.93
N ALA A 87 -15.05 -10.52 -34.35
CA ALA A 87 -13.84 -10.73 -33.56
C ALA A 87 -13.13 -9.40 -33.21
N VAL A 88 -13.15 -8.43 -34.13
CA VAL A 88 -12.57 -7.09 -33.89
C VAL A 88 -13.29 -6.35 -32.78
N GLY A 89 -14.62 -6.44 -32.68
CA GLY A 89 -15.39 -5.84 -31.60
C GLY A 89 -15.01 -6.42 -30.23
N ILE A 90 -14.83 -7.75 -30.15
CA ILE A 90 -14.42 -8.42 -28.90
C ILE A 90 -12.99 -8.05 -28.50
N VAL A 91 -12.03 -8.16 -29.44
CA VAL A 91 -10.62 -7.84 -29.19
C VAL A 91 -10.44 -6.35 -28.87
N GLY A 92 -11.27 -5.49 -29.45
CA GLY A 92 -11.33 -4.05 -29.18
C GLY A 92 -11.65 -3.69 -27.70
N LEU A 93 -12.23 -4.62 -26.92
CA LEU A 93 -12.44 -4.44 -25.47
C LEU A 93 -11.17 -4.66 -24.63
N GLY A 94 -10.12 -5.22 -25.27
CA GLY A 94 -8.87 -5.55 -24.61
C GLY A 94 -8.19 -4.40 -23.85
N PRO A 95 -8.04 -3.22 -24.46
CA PRO A 95 -7.46 -2.07 -23.77
C PRO A 95 -8.20 -1.69 -22.48
N ALA A 96 -9.54 -1.73 -22.46
CA ALA A 96 -10.34 -1.44 -21.29
C ALA A 96 -10.17 -2.53 -20.21
N LEU A 97 -10.15 -3.80 -20.60
CA LEU A 97 -9.89 -4.93 -19.70
C LEU A 97 -8.50 -4.81 -19.05
N ILE A 98 -7.47 -4.55 -19.85
CA ILE A 98 -6.10 -4.37 -19.35
C ILE A 98 -6.00 -3.16 -18.43
N ALA A 99 -6.63 -2.04 -18.78
CA ALA A 99 -6.62 -0.83 -17.96
C ALA A 99 -7.26 -1.06 -16.57
N LEU A 100 -8.38 -1.78 -16.51
CA LEU A 100 -9.04 -2.17 -15.26
C LEU A 100 -8.19 -3.14 -14.45
N ALA A 101 -7.53 -4.09 -15.10
CA ALA A 101 -6.63 -5.04 -14.46
C ALA A 101 -5.39 -4.34 -13.86
N LEU A 102 -4.79 -3.41 -14.59
CA LEU A 102 -3.67 -2.58 -14.11
C LEU A 102 -4.09 -1.65 -12.98
N TYR A 103 -5.28 -1.06 -13.07
CA TYR A 103 -5.87 -0.28 -11.97
C TYR A 103 -5.99 -1.12 -10.70
N ALA A 104 -6.56 -2.32 -10.80
CA ALA A 104 -6.69 -3.23 -9.67
C ALA A 104 -5.32 -3.64 -9.10
N ALA A 105 -4.33 -3.93 -9.96
CA ALA A 105 -2.97 -4.28 -9.56
C ALA A 105 -2.23 -3.14 -8.85
N HIS A 106 -2.54 -1.89 -9.22
CA HIS A 106 -1.91 -0.71 -8.62
C HIS A 106 -2.51 -0.36 -7.26
N PHE A 107 -3.85 -0.37 -7.12
CA PHE A 107 -4.52 0.15 -5.94
C PHE A 107 -4.92 -0.91 -4.91
N PHE A 108 -5.17 -2.15 -5.33
CA PHE A 108 -5.55 -3.22 -4.42
C PHE A 108 -4.34 -4.09 -4.00
N SER A 109 -4.57 -5.01 -3.06
CA SER A 109 -3.59 -6.05 -2.76
C SER A 109 -3.44 -6.99 -3.96
N LEU A 110 -2.26 -7.58 -4.16
CA LEU A 110 -2.02 -8.49 -5.27
C LEU A 110 -3.01 -9.68 -5.33
N PRO A 111 -3.39 -10.32 -4.20
CA PRO A 111 -4.45 -11.33 -4.22
C PRO A 111 -5.79 -10.78 -4.71
N ALA A 112 -6.20 -9.60 -4.24
CA ALA A 112 -7.45 -8.97 -4.69
C ALA A 112 -7.40 -8.60 -6.18
N ALA A 113 -6.26 -8.09 -6.67
CA ALA A 113 -6.08 -7.80 -8.09
C ALA A 113 -6.20 -9.05 -8.97
N ARG A 114 -5.64 -10.18 -8.53
CA ARG A 114 -5.79 -11.48 -9.22
C ARG A 114 -7.25 -11.95 -9.27
N VAL A 115 -7.99 -11.77 -8.17
CA VAL A 115 -9.43 -12.08 -8.13
C VAL A 115 -10.19 -11.20 -9.13
N HIS A 116 -9.94 -9.88 -9.13
CA HIS A 116 -10.57 -8.97 -10.10
C HIS A 116 -10.24 -9.34 -11.54
N LEU A 117 -8.97 -9.62 -11.84
CA LEU A 117 -8.57 -10.09 -13.18
C LEU A 117 -9.30 -11.38 -13.57
N GLY A 118 -9.38 -12.36 -12.66
CA GLY A 118 -10.12 -13.61 -12.91
C GLY A 118 -11.58 -13.34 -13.24
N VAL A 119 -12.26 -12.49 -12.46
CA VAL A 119 -13.65 -12.10 -12.69
C VAL A 119 -13.80 -11.38 -14.04
N LEU A 120 -12.94 -10.40 -14.34
CA LEU A 120 -12.97 -9.67 -15.62
C LEU A 120 -12.80 -10.62 -16.80
N VAL A 121 -11.84 -11.53 -16.74
CA VAL A 121 -11.54 -12.52 -17.80
C VAL A 121 -12.72 -13.49 -17.96
N VAL A 122 -13.26 -14.03 -16.88
CA VAL A 122 -14.39 -14.98 -16.94
C VAL A 122 -15.61 -14.30 -17.55
N LEU A 123 -15.99 -13.13 -17.07
CA LEU A 123 -17.17 -12.40 -17.56
C LEU A 123 -17.01 -12.01 -19.04
N ALA A 124 -15.88 -11.42 -19.41
CA ALA A 124 -15.64 -11.00 -20.80
C ALA A 124 -15.52 -12.20 -21.74
N SER A 125 -14.92 -13.31 -21.32
CA SER A 125 -14.84 -14.54 -22.11
C SER A 125 -16.21 -15.21 -22.25
N ALA A 126 -17.05 -15.21 -21.23
CA ALA A 126 -18.42 -15.72 -21.33
C ALA A 126 -19.24 -14.90 -22.35
N GLY A 127 -19.12 -13.58 -22.32
CA GLY A 127 -19.74 -12.71 -23.33
C GLY A 127 -19.22 -12.99 -24.74
N ALA A 128 -17.89 -13.10 -24.90
CA ALA A 128 -17.27 -13.40 -26.20
C ALA A 128 -17.69 -14.77 -26.78
N LEU A 129 -17.81 -15.78 -25.95
CA LEU A 129 -18.27 -17.12 -26.35
C LEU A 129 -19.76 -17.11 -26.72
N ALA A 130 -20.59 -16.33 -26.04
CA ALA A 130 -22.02 -16.21 -26.35
C ALA A 130 -22.27 -15.51 -27.70
N ALA A 131 -21.34 -14.66 -28.15
CA ALA A 131 -21.43 -13.97 -29.44
C ALA A 131 -21.01 -14.85 -30.64
N GLU A 132 -20.27 -15.94 -30.37
CA GLU A 132 -19.77 -16.93 -31.37
C GLU A 132 -19.08 -16.38 -32.64
N PRO A 133 -18.32 -15.26 -32.59
CA PRO A 133 -17.65 -14.77 -33.78
C PRO A 133 -16.46 -15.65 -34.14
N SER A 134 -16.28 -15.91 -35.45
CA SER A 134 -15.14 -16.69 -35.91
C SER A 134 -13.82 -15.91 -35.72
N GLY A 135 -12.72 -16.65 -35.43
CA GLY A 135 -11.35 -16.13 -35.44
C GLY A 135 -10.93 -15.25 -34.26
N PHE A 136 -11.74 -15.13 -33.19
CA PHE A 136 -11.38 -14.31 -32.04
C PHE A 136 -10.45 -15.02 -31.03
N LEU A 137 -10.41 -16.34 -31.01
CA LEU A 137 -9.81 -17.13 -29.93
C LEU A 137 -8.32 -16.84 -29.72
N VAL A 138 -7.52 -16.86 -30.81
CA VAL A 138 -6.07 -16.66 -30.67
C VAL A 138 -5.71 -15.26 -30.18
N PRO A 139 -6.22 -14.16 -30.78
CA PRO A 139 -5.95 -12.82 -30.25
C PRO A 139 -6.54 -12.61 -28.84
N TRP A 140 -7.66 -13.26 -28.50
CA TRP A 140 -8.25 -13.20 -27.15
C TRP A 140 -7.36 -13.87 -26.11
N VAL A 141 -6.83 -15.07 -26.40
CA VAL A 141 -5.89 -15.76 -25.51
C VAL A 141 -4.60 -14.94 -25.33
N ALA A 142 -4.07 -14.35 -26.40
CA ALA A 142 -2.89 -13.48 -26.30
C ALA A 142 -3.16 -12.24 -25.44
N LEU A 143 -4.36 -11.67 -25.54
CA LEU A 143 -4.79 -10.53 -24.71
C LEU A 143 -4.90 -10.91 -23.24
N ILE A 144 -5.52 -12.06 -22.92
CA ILE A 144 -5.61 -12.57 -21.56
C ILE A 144 -4.21 -12.82 -20.98
N ALA A 145 -3.33 -13.47 -21.74
CA ALA A 145 -1.95 -13.71 -21.31
C ALA A 145 -1.21 -12.41 -21.02
N SER A 146 -1.41 -11.39 -21.87
CA SER A 146 -0.85 -10.05 -21.65
C SER A 146 -1.42 -9.37 -20.41
N ALA A 147 -2.75 -9.47 -20.19
CA ALA A 147 -3.39 -8.91 -19.01
C ALA A 147 -2.88 -9.58 -17.72
N VAL A 148 -2.70 -10.90 -17.71
CA VAL A 148 -2.13 -11.65 -16.59
C VAL A 148 -0.71 -11.20 -16.30
N ALA A 149 0.15 -11.17 -17.33
CA ALA A 149 1.55 -10.78 -17.18
C ALA A 149 1.69 -9.33 -16.68
N LEU A 150 0.94 -8.39 -17.26
CA LEU A 150 0.96 -6.99 -16.86
C LEU A 150 0.43 -6.78 -15.44
N THR A 151 -0.63 -7.47 -15.04
CA THR A 151 -1.18 -7.41 -13.67
C THR A 151 -0.15 -7.90 -12.66
N GLU A 152 0.53 -8.99 -12.96
CA GLU A 152 1.55 -9.55 -12.07
C GLU A 152 2.76 -8.63 -11.93
N VAL A 153 3.27 -8.11 -13.04
CA VAL A 153 4.41 -7.16 -13.05
C VAL A 153 4.05 -5.88 -12.30
N GLN A 154 2.91 -5.26 -12.63
CA GLN A 154 2.46 -4.02 -12.00
C GLN A 154 2.20 -4.21 -10.51
N GLY A 155 1.55 -5.30 -10.11
CA GLY A 155 1.25 -5.58 -8.72
C GLY A 155 2.51 -5.82 -7.87
N ARG A 156 3.51 -6.51 -8.42
CA ARG A 156 4.83 -6.70 -7.78
C ARG A 156 5.58 -5.38 -7.68
N LEU A 157 5.61 -4.59 -8.75
CA LEU A 157 6.26 -3.29 -8.75
C LEU A 157 5.62 -2.33 -7.74
N ALA A 158 4.29 -2.24 -7.71
CA ALA A 158 3.57 -1.42 -6.75
C ALA A 158 3.85 -1.86 -5.30
N ARG A 159 3.94 -3.18 -5.06
CA ARG A 159 4.30 -3.72 -3.74
C ARG A 159 5.74 -3.36 -3.37
N SER A 160 6.69 -3.55 -4.28
CA SER A 160 8.11 -3.21 -4.06
C SER A 160 8.29 -1.74 -3.72
N LEU A 161 7.64 -0.84 -4.48
CA LEU A 161 7.69 0.60 -4.21
C LEU A 161 7.07 0.96 -2.84
N ARG A 162 5.96 0.32 -2.45
CA ARG A 162 5.35 0.53 -1.14
C ARG A 162 6.26 0.05 -0.01
N THR A 163 6.88 -1.12 -0.16
CA THR A 163 7.82 -1.66 0.83
C THR A 163 9.03 -0.74 0.97
N ALA A 164 9.66 -0.34 -0.14
CA ALA A 164 10.77 0.60 -0.12
C ALA A 164 10.40 1.97 0.49
N ALA A 165 9.12 2.38 0.39
CA ALA A 165 8.63 3.62 0.99
C ALA A 165 8.34 3.51 2.50
N THR A 166 8.26 2.30 3.08
CA THR A 166 7.81 2.09 4.46
C THR A 166 8.81 1.36 5.36
N THR A 167 9.77 0.63 4.80
CA THR A 167 10.75 -0.14 5.58
C THR A 167 12.17 0.36 5.35
N ASP A 168 13.02 0.18 6.34
CA ASP A 168 14.47 0.33 6.19
C ASP A 168 15.02 -0.87 5.39
N PRO A 169 15.77 -0.64 4.30
CA PRO A 169 16.18 -1.72 3.41
C PRO A 169 17.21 -2.67 4.02
N LEU A 170 17.93 -2.24 5.06
CA LEU A 170 18.94 -3.06 5.73
C LEU A 170 18.30 -3.98 6.79
N THR A 171 17.45 -3.42 7.63
CA THR A 171 16.94 -4.09 8.84
C THR A 171 15.52 -4.63 8.70
N GLY A 172 14.77 -4.17 7.69
CA GLY A 172 13.38 -4.59 7.46
C GLY A 172 12.35 -3.96 8.43
N VAL A 173 12.77 -3.24 9.47
CA VAL A 173 11.86 -2.50 10.37
C VAL A 173 11.33 -1.23 9.69
N ALA A 174 10.42 -0.51 10.32
CA ALA A 174 9.91 0.73 9.76
C ALA A 174 11.05 1.74 9.52
N ASN A 175 11.07 2.37 8.34
CA ASN A 175 11.95 3.51 8.13
C ASN A 175 11.41 4.74 8.87
N ARG A 176 12.23 5.77 9.04
CA ARG A 176 11.90 7.00 9.76
C ARG A 176 10.54 7.57 9.37
N ARG A 177 10.27 7.71 8.07
CA ARG A 177 9.03 8.31 7.57
C ARG A 177 7.78 7.48 7.90
N ALA A 178 7.88 6.17 7.74
CA ALA A 178 6.77 5.27 8.06
C ALA A 178 6.52 5.22 9.56
N TRP A 179 7.59 5.16 10.34
CA TRP A 179 7.52 5.15 11.80
C TRP A 179 6.88 6.45 12.32
N GLU A 180 7.34 7.64 11.91
CA GLU A 180 6.77 8.93 12.30
C GLU A 180 5.27 9.02 11.96
N THR A 181 4.88 8.51 10.79
CA THR A 181 3.49 8.50 10.36
C THR A 181 2.61 7.63 11.27
N GLU A 182 3.07 6.44 11.64
CA GLU A 182 2.29 5.50 12.45
C GLU A 182 2.32 5.91 13.95
N ALA A 183 3.48 6.32 14.44
CA ALA A 183 3.64 6.86 15.79
C ALA A 183 2.72 8.08 16.03
N GLY A 184 2.61 8.97 15.03
CA GLY A 184 1.68 10.10 15.08
C GLY A 184 0.20 9.68 15.18
N ARG A 185 -0.18 8.55 14.59
CA ARG A 185 -1.53 7.99 14.72
C ARG A 185 -1.79 7.42 16.10
N HIS A 186 -0.81 6.69 16.66
CA HIS A 186 -0.89 6.18 18.03
C HIS A 186 -1.00 7.34 19.01
N LEU A 187 -0.24 8.42 18.81
CA LEU A 187 -0.32 9.63 19.63
C LEU A 187 -1.71 10.28 19.57
N ALA A 188 -2.24 10.46 18.37
CA ALA A 188 -3.58 11.02 18.17
C ALA A 188 -4.69 10.13 18.75
N ARG A 189 -4.52 8.80 18.73
CA ARG A 189 -5.42 7.85 19.38
C ARG A 189 -5.33 7.97 20.90
N ALA A 190 -4.13 7.91 21.48
CA ALA A 190 -3.90 8.03 22.91
C ALA A 190 -4.47 9.34 23.50
N ALA A 191 -4.31 10.45 22.77
CA ALA A 191 -4.91 11.74 23.14
C ALA A 191 -6.44 11.71 23.23
N ARG A 192 -7.13 10.85 22.44
CA ARG A 192 -8.59 10.72 22.49
C ARG A 192 -9.09 9.72 23.51
N THR A 193 -8.36 8.62 23.71
CA THR A 193 -8.80 7.50 24.56
C THR A 193 -8.29 7.61 25.98
N GLY A 194 -7.27 8.44 26.25
CA GLY A 194 -6.57 8.51 27.53
C GLY A 194 -5.64 7.31 27.79
N GLU A 195 -5.46 6.42 26.80
CA GLU A 195 -4.56 5.26 26.91
C GLU A 195 -3.11 5.73 27.10
N ALA A 196 -2.35 4.99 27.91
CA ALA A 196 -0.92 5.24 28.05
C ALA A 196 -0.20 5.01 26.70
N LEU A 197 0.84 5.79 26.45
CA LEU A 197 1.67 5.66 25.26
C LEU A 197 3.08 6.10 25.60
N SER A 198 4.06 5.25 25.36
CA SER A 198 5.47 5.56 25.59
C SER A 198 6.28 5.45 24.31
N PHE A 199 7.34 6.26 24.25
CA PHE A 199 8.30 6.28 23.17
C PHE A 199 9.71 6.05 23.73
N ALA A 200 10.55 5.36 22.95
CA ALA A 200 11.96 5.21 23.28
C ALA A 200 12.83 5.51 22.05
N ILE A 201 13.97 6.14 22.30
CA ILE A 201 15.06 6.30 21.33
C ILE A 201 16.23 5.47 21.82
N ILE A 202 16.70 4.55 20.99
CA ILE A 202 17.81 3.64 21.27
C ILE A 202 18.96 4.02 20.36
N ASP A 203 20.15 4.09 20.91
CA ASP A 203 21.39 4.37 20.19
C ASP A 203 22.43 3.30 20.56
N LEU A 204 23.06 2.70 19.56
CA LEU A 204 24.03 1.63 19.73
C LEU A 204 25.37 2.21 20.19
N ASP A 205 25.83 1.77 21.36
CA ASP A 205 27.07 2.28 21.95
C ASP A 205 28.27 1.79 21.13
N ASP A 206 29.19 2.71 20.83
CA ASP A 206 30.44 2.43 20.11
C ASP A 206 30.29 1.71 18.75
N PHE A 207 29.12 1.84 18.11
CA PHE A 207 28.84 1.20 16.80
C PHE A 207 29.86 1.59 15.73
N LYS A 208 30.36 2.82 15.77
CA LYS A 208 31.41 3.26 14.86
C LYS A 208 32.70 2.44 15.01
N GLU A 209 33.06 2.08 16.22
CA GLU A 209 34.28 1.25 16.46
C GLU A 209 34.13 -0.15 15.85
N VAL A 210 32.92 -0.73 15.86
CA VAL A 210 32.65 -2.00 15.16
C VAL A 210 32.93 -1.86 13.68
N ASN A 211 32.41 -0.79 13.04
CA ASN A 211 32.63 -0.53 11.63
C ASN A 211 34.12 -0.30 11.31
N ASP A 212 34.82 0.45 12.15
CA ASP A 212 36.24 0.80 11.94
C ASP A 212 37.13 -0.44 12.12
N ARG A 213 36.79 -1.35 13.04
CA ARG A 213 37.60 -2.55 13.35
C ARG A 213 37.23 -3.74 12.47
N GLU A 214 35.96 -3.99 12.19
CA GLU A 214 35.47 -5.22 11.56
C GLU A 214 34.88 -4.97 10.16
N GLY A 215 34.81 -3.70 9.76
CA GLY A 215 34.26 -3.27 8.47
C GLY A 215 32.74 -3.09 8.46
N HIS A 216 32.25 -2.31 7.50
CA HIS A 216 30.81 -1.99 7.38
C HIS A 216 29.91 -3.22 7.24
N GLY A 217 30.43 -4.33 6.67
CA GLY A 217 29.64 -5.57 6.55
C GLY A 217 29.30 -6.19 7.90
N ALA A 218 30.19 -6.10 8.90
CA ALA A 218 29.96 -6.56 10.26
C ALA A 218 28.94 -5.67 10.99
N GLY A 219 29.06 -4.34 10.85
CA GLY A 219 28.06 -3.41 11.38
C GLY A 219 26.67 -3.62 10.77
N ASP A 220 26.60 -3.86 9.46
CA ASP A 220 25.34 -4.19 8.78
C ASP A 220 24.72 -5.51 9.29
N ALA A 221 25.53 -6.53 9.55
CA ALA A 221 25.07 -7.79 10.14
C ALA A 221 24.52 -7.56 11.55
N LEU A 222 25.26 -6.83 12.39
CA LEU A 222 24.82 -6.48 13.74
C LEU A 222 23.49 -5.74 13.76
N LEU A 223 23.30 -4.75 12.88
CA LEU A 223 22.03 -4.02 12.77
C LEU A 223 20.86 -4.93 12.38
N ARG A 224 21.06 -5.90 11.46
CA ARG A 224 20.05 -6.87 11.09
C ARG A 224 19.69 -7.79 12.25
N ASP A 225 20.69 -8.30 12.95
CA ASP A 225 20.49 -9.24 14.06
C ASP A 225 19.76 -8.58 15.23
N LEU A 226 20.13 -7.35 15.59
CA LEU A 226 19.44 -6.56 16.61
C LEU A 226 17.98 -6.30 16.21
N ALA A 227 17.74 -5.81 15.00
CA ALA A 227 16.39 -5.53 14.52
C ALA A 227 15.51 -6.79 14.49
N ALA A 228 16.05 -7.92 14.06
CA ALA A 228 15.33 -9.20 14.02
C ALA A 228 15.02 -9.72 15.43
N SER A 229 16.00 -9.71 16.35
CA SER A 229 15.80 -10.16 17.72
C SER A 229 14.82 -9.29 18.51
N TRP A 230 14.88 -7.97 18.33
CA TRP A 230 13.93 -7.06 18.96
C TRP A 230 12.52 -7.21 18.38
N SER A 231 12.38 -7.29 17.05
CA SER A 231 11.08 -7.49 16.40
C SER A 231 10.39 -8.78 16.84
N ALA A 232 11.14 -9.84 17.12
CA ALA A 232 10.61 -11.12 17.59
C ALA A 232 10.05 -11.06 19.02
N ARG A 233 10.41 -10.06 19.82
CA ARG A 233 9.93 -9.85 21.21
C ARG A 233 8.81 -8.84 21.32
N LEU A 234 8.71 -7.93 20.37
CA LEU A 234 7.69 -6.90 20.37
C LEU A 234 6.32 -7.46 19.98
N ARG A 235 5.27 -6.84 20.55
CA ARG A 235 3.89 -7.19 20.22
C ARG A 235 3.53 -6.62 18.85
N GLN A 236 2.48 -7.14 18.24
CA GLN A 236 1.98 -6.65 16.95
C GLN A 236 1.59 -5.16 16.96
N ALA A 237 1.22 -4.63 18.12
CA ALA A 237 0.87 -3.22 18.30
C ALA A 237 2.09 -2.31 18.48
N ASP A 238 3.24 -2.87 18.89
CA ASP A 238 4.46 -2.12 19.10
C ASP A 238 5.12 -1.80 17.77
N LEU A 239 5.74 -0.64 17.66
CA LEU A 239 6.33 -0.18 16.41
C LEU A 239 7.82 0.07 16.61
N LEU A 240 8.64 -0.75 15.97
CA LEU A 240 10.08 -0.55 15.88
C LEU A 240 10.42 0.12 14.55
N GLY A 241 11.28 1.15 14.61
CA GLY A 241 11.81 1.83 13.43
C GLY A 241 13.29 2.11 13.54
N ARG A 242 13.94 2.28 12.39
CA ARG A 242 15.32 2.77 12.29
C ARG A 242 15.29 4.23 11.86
N TYR A 243 15.89 5.09 12.68
CA TYR A 243 15.82 6.54 12.50
C TYR A 243 17.02 7.10 11.75
N GLY A 244 18.18 6.48 11.92
CA GLY A 244 19.45 6.85 11.31
C GLY A 244 20.45 5.70 11.45
N GLY A 245 21.70 5.91 11.15
CA GLY A 245 22.78 4.91 11.13
C GLY A 245 22.67 3.81 12.19
N ASP A 246 22.82 4.16 13.44
CA ASP A 246 22.80 3.31 14.63
C ASP A 246 21.64 3.62 15.59
N GLU A 247 20.72 4.48 15.17
CA GLU A 247 19.57 4.91 15.97
C GLU A 247 18.30 4.12 15.63
N PHE A 248 17.67 3.55 16.65
CA PHE A 248 16.36 2.93 16.57
C PHE A 248 15.35 3.66 17.44
N VAL A 249 14.08 3.52 17.10
CA VAL A 249 12.96 4.15 17.80
C VAL A 249 11.84 3.14 18.05
N LEU A 250 11.23 3.25 19.23
CA LEU A 250 10.08 2.44 19.63
C LEU A 250 8.87 3.33 19.91
N CYS A 251 7.70 2.86 19.51
CA CYS A 251 6.41 3.38 19.96
C CYS A 251 5.65 2.21 20.60
N LEU A 252 5.27 2.36 21.85
CA LEU A 252 4.67 1.33 22.72
C LEU A 252 3.27 1.77 23.14
N PRO A 253 2.24 1.43 22.34
CA PRO A 253 0.84 1.73 22.68
C PRO A 253 0.39 1.00 23.94
N THR A 254 -0.54 1.59 24.67
CA THR A 254 -1.10 1.06 25.94
C THR A 254 -0.04 0.72 27.00
N THR A 255 1.11 1.41 26.95
CA THR A 255 2.27 1.15 27.80
C THR A 255 2.71 2.47 28.43
N ASP A 256 2.82 2.50 29.76
CA ASP A 256 3.38 3.62 30.49
C ASP A 256 4.91 3.56 30.57
N GLU A 257 5.54 4.45 31.30
CA GLU A 257 6.99 4.54 31.36
C GLU A 257 7.63 3.31 32.02
N ASP A 258 7.03 2.78 33.09
CA ASP A 258 7.54 1.58 33.78
C ASP A 258 7.41 0.35 32.87
N GLY A 259 6.27 0.16 32.23
CA GLY A 259 6.08 -0.90 31.23
C GLY A 259 7.03 -0.78 30.03
N ALA A 260 7.38 0.45 29.64
CA ALA A 260 8.38 0.65 28.58
C ALA A 260 9.78 0.16 29.02
N TRP A 261 10.15 0.40 30.28
CA TRP A 261 11.40 -0.13 30.84
C TRP A 261 11.40 -1.65 30.93
N GLU A 262 10.27 -2.29 31.24
CA GLU A 262 10.15 -3.76 31.20
C GLU A 262 10.37 -4.31 29.79
N VAL A 263 9.74 -3.71 28.76
CA VAL A 263 9.94 -4.10 27.36
C VAL A 263 11.42 -3.95 26.99
N LEU A 264 12.04 -2.81 27.32
CA LEU A 264 13.45 -2.56 27.02
C LEU A 264 14.39 -3.56 27.71
N GLY A 265 14.08 -3.96 28.95
CA GLY A 265 14.79 -5.03 29.64
C GLY A 265 14.69 -6.38 28.92
N GLN A 266 13.52 -6.70 28.37
CA GLN A 266 13.35 -7.91 27.54
C GLN A 266 14.14 -7.83 26.24
N LEU A 267 14.22 -6.66 25.60
CA LEU A 267 15.04 -6.47 24.40
C LEU A 267 16.52 -6.60 24.72
N ALA A 268 17.00 -6.04 25.82
CA ALA A 268 18.40 -6.16 26.27
C ALA A 268 18.82 -7.61 26.50
N ALA A 269 17.91 -8.46 26.93
CA ALA A 269 18.19 -9.88 27.13
C ALA A 269 18.33 -10.70 25.83
N THR A 270 17.96 -10.12 24.67
CA THR A 270 18.03 -10.85 23.39
C THR A 270 19.38 -10.79 22.70
N HIS A 271 20.20 -9.79 23.01
CA HIS A 271 21.48 -9.56 22.35
C HIS A 271 22.49 -8.91 23.30
N SER A 272 23.74 -9.32 23.21
CA SER A 272 24.80 -8.86 24.14
C SER A 272 25.41 -7.49 23.77
N PHE A 273 25.08 -6.93 22.60
CA PHE A 273 25.60 -5.63 22.20
C PHE A 273 24.99 -4.51 23.06
N ALA A 274 25.86 -3.60 23.52
CA ALA A 274 25.47 -2.50 24.37
C ALA A 274 24.75 -1.38 23.59
N TRP A 275 23.76 -0.80 24.23
CA TRP A 275 23.04 0.35 23.71
C TRP A 275 22.50 1.21 24.85
N THR A 276 22.39 2.48 24.57
CA THR A 276 21.80 3.47 25.50
C THR A 276 20.43 3.86 25.03
N VAL A 277 19.48 4.08 25.97
CA VAL A 277 18.10 4.41 25.64
C VAL A 277 17.59 5.59 26.46
N GLY A 278 16.77 6.40 25.79
CA GLY A 278 15.96 7.42 26.42
C GLY A 278 14.48 7.12 26.24
N VAL A 279 13.70 7.18 27.31
CA VAL A 279 12.26 6.92 27.32
C VAL A 279 11.50 8.22 27.64
N ALA A 280 10.32 8.39 27.04
CA ALA A 280 9.38 9.43 27.39
C ALA A 280 7.94 8.94 27.20
N ARG A 281 7.10 9.17 28.20
CA ARG A 281 5.65 9.00 28.11
C ARG A 281 5.02 10.18 27.37
N ALA A 282 4.02 9.92 26.53
CA ALA A 282 3.20 10.94 25.91
C ALA A 282 2.21 11.55 26.93
N HIS A 283 2.01 12.85 26.87
CA HIS A 283 1.04 13.60 27.67
C HIS A 283 -0.04 14.22 26.76
N PRO A 284 -1.22 14.52 27.29
CA PRO A 284 -2.26 15.23 26.56
C PRO A 284 -1.73 16.54 25.96
N GLY A 285 -1.97 16.76 24.68
CA GLY A 285 -1.52 17.95 23.95
C GLY A 285 -0.10 17.87 23.37
N ASP A 286 0.63 16.79 23.60
CA ASP A 286 1.95 16.62 23.02
C ASP A 286 1.90 16.51 21.50
N THR A 287 2.92 17.08 20.84
CA THR A 287 3.30 16.72 19.48
C THR A 287 4.31 15.58 19.50
N LEU A 288 4.41 14.82 18.42
CA LEU A 288 5.40 13.75 18.30
C LEU A 288 6.83 14.27 18.53
N SER A 289 7.14 15.44 17.99
CA SER A 289 8.44 16.10 18.17
C SER A 289 8.73 16.44 19.64
N ALA A 290 7.72 16.88 20.40
CA ALA A 290 7.89 17.20 21.82
C ALA A 290 8.21 15.95 22.65
N VAL A 291 7.50 14.84 22.40
CA VAL A 291 7.77 13.56 23.09
C VAL A 291 9.14 13.02 22.76
N LEU A 292 9.48 12.99 21.48
CA LEU A 292 10.81 12.53 21.02
C LEU A 292 11.93 13.42 21.58
N GLY A 293 11.74 14.73 21.65
CA GLY A 293 12.71 15.64 22.27
C GLY A 293 12.94 15.36 23.76
N ARG A 294 11.91 14.89 24.49
CA ARG A 294 12.09 14.44 25.90
C ARG A 294 12.86 13.11 25.97
N ALA A 295 12.53 12.16 25.09
CA ALA A 295 13.25 10.90 25.01
C ALA A 295 14.72 11.12 24.65
N ASP A 296 15.01 11.96 23.68
CA ASP A 296 16.38 12.33 23.28
C ASP A 296 17.15 12.98 24.43
N SER A 297 16.53 13.94 25.13
CA SER A 297 17.13 14.57 26.33
C SER A 297 17.42 13.54 27.43
N HIS A 298 16.58 12.51 27.56
CA HIS A 298 16.82 11.42 28.49
C HIS A 298 18.00 10.53 28.05
N LEU A 299 18.03 10.15 26.77
CA LEU A 299 19.13 9.42 26.15
C LEU A 299 20.47 10.14 26.37
N TYR A 300 20.53 11.43 26.03
CA TYR A 300 21.73 12.25 26.19
C TYR A 300 22.26 12.28 27.65
N ARG A 301 21.35 12.45 28.62
CA ARG A 301 21.77 12.41 30.05
C ARG A 301 22.33 11.06 30.45
N ARG A 302 21.83 9.95 29.91
CA ARG A 302 22.33 8.60 30.22
C ARG A 302 23.71 8.36 29.58
N LYS A 303 23.90 8.75 28.32
CA LYS A 303 25.21 8.69 27.66
C LYS A 303 26.30 9.42 28.44
N ARG A 304 26.02 10.63 28.91
CA ARG A 304 26.97 11.39 29.73
C ARG A 304 27.30 10.76 31.09
N ARG A 305 26.42 9.95 31.65
CA ARG A 305 26.67 9.24 32.92
C ARG A 305 27.43 7.94 32.70
N GLY A 306 27.31 7.32 31.55
CA GLY A 306 28.02 6.09 31.17
C GLY A 306 29.45 6.32 30.67
N HIS A 307 29.77 7.52 30.17
CA HIS A 307 31.12 7.96 29.81
C HIS A 307 31.48 9.14 30.71
N PRO A 308 32.09 8.92 31.90
CA PRO A 308 32.70 10.02 32.66
C PRO A 308 33.80 10.61 31.77
N THR A 309 33.60 11.87 31.37
CA THR A 309 34.64 12.65 30.67
C THR A 309 35.94 12.60 31.48
N SER A 310 36.92 11.91 30.96
CA SER A 310 38.34 12.04 31.37
C SER A 310 38.86 13.42 31.02
#